data_12052ae522cb22bb4d93c1fd7de5c9bc
#
_entry.id   12052ae522cb22bb4d93c1fd7de5c9bc
#
_cell.length_a   1.000
_cell.length_b   1.000
_cell.length_c   1.000
_cell.angle_alpha   90.00
_cell.angle_beta   90.00
_cell.angle_gamma   90.00
#
_symmetry.space_group_name_H-M   'P 1'
#
loop_
_entity.id
_entity.type
_entity.pdbx_description
1 polymer ?
#
loop_
_entity_poly.entity_id
_entity_poly.type
_entity_poly.pdbx_seq_one_letter_code
_entity_poly.pdbx_strand_id
1 'polypeptide(L)'
;MVTKNIFYFLIVCAVVSCKVDPSTVKPLTPVLDNPVQLIPDGWPQAHYKFEDNQLSEDRFALGRALFYETLLSKNDSISCGSCHQNFVAFANADHDLSHGIFERRGKRNAPGLFNLAWHTSFMHDGGSLNIENQPLAPLTNTLEMGEDINSVIAKLQVTVKYKSLFKSAYGDETVNSQRLLKSLAQFMGQIYSCNSKFDYYKRHEKNVQLTDQELNGYNLFQANCNSCHKEPLFSDFEFRSNGIPVDPVLNDNGREHITNQLQDRYKFKTPSLRNIALTYPYMHDGSFKTLEACLDHYTNASKNTMNLDPLLSKPLPLSVQDKKDIIVFLNTLTDYEFIKDERFADPNF
;
A
#
# COMPACT_ATOMS: atom_id res chain seq x y z
N MET A 1 -78.97 25.06 3.51
CA MET A 1 -78.32 24.16 4.47
C MET A 1 -77.66 23.06 3.65
N VAL A 2 -76.31 23.17 3.52
CA VAL A 2 -75.53 22.20 2.81
C VAL A 2 -74.50 21.66 3.82
N THR A 3 -74.66 20.43 4.22
CA THR A 3 -73.79 19.74 5.16
C THR A 3 -72.56 19.18 4.38
N LYS A 4 -71.34 19.64 4.66
CA LYS A 4 -70.11 19.08 4.16
C LYS A 4 -69.69 17.94 5.05
N ASN A 5 -69.67 16.71 4.48
CA ASN A 5 -69.01 15.55 5.08
C ASN A 5 -67.52 15.59 4.81
N ILE A 6 -66.71 15.67 5.87
CA ILE A 6 -65.26 15.56 5.81
C ILE A 6 -64.90 14.09 6.11
N PHE A 7 -64.35 13.41 5.07
CA PHE A 7 -63.77 12.06 5.24
C PHE A 7 -62.32 12.22 5.69
N TYR A 8 -62.01 11.75 6.88
CA TYR A 8 -60.63 11.58 7.34
C TYR A 8 -60.09 10.25 6.84
N PHE A 9 -59.04 10.35 5.98
CA PHE A 9 -58.27 9.20 5.57
C PHE A 9 -57.14 8.98 6.61
N LEU A 10 -57.26 7.92 7.37
CA LEU A 10 -56.21 7.44 8.27
C LEU A 10 -55.18 6.67 7.41
N ILE A 11 -53.99 7.28 7.19
CA ILE A 11 -52.84 6.60 6.61
C ILE A 11 -52.16 5.81 7.73
N VAL A 12 -52.29 4.50 7.70
CA VAL A 12 -51.52 3.58 8.55
C VAL A 12 -50.17 3.35 7.89
N CYS A 13 -49.11 4.02 8.40
CA CYS A 13 -47.75 3.68 8.03
C CYS A 13 -47.35 2.33 8.67
N ALA A 14 -47.31 1.28 7.87
CA ALA A 14 -46.70 0.03 8.29
C ALA A 14 -45.17 0.17 8.29
N VAL A 15 -44.56 0.24 9.47
CA VAL A 15 -43.11 0.20 9.65
C VAL A 15 -42.67 -1.24 9.44
N VAL A 16 -42.16 -1.55 8.26
CA VAL A 16 -41.49 -2.83 7.99
C VAL A 16 -40.10 -2.79 8.66
N SER A 17 -40.01 -3.37 9.85
CA SER A 17 -38.75 -3.62 10.52
C SER A 17 -38.06 -4.79 9.82
N CYS A 18 -37.07 -4.53 8.98
CA CYS A 18 -36.16 -5.56 8.50
C CYS A 18 -35.30 -6.06 9.67
N LYS A 19 -35.70 -7.18 10.24
CA LYS A 19 -34.84 -7.97 11.12
C LYS A 19 -33.82 -8.65 10.21
N VAL A 20 -32.57 -8.21 10.27
CA VAL A 20 -31.42 -8.93 9.66
C VAL A 20 -31.24 -10.20 10.51
N ASP A 21 -31.44 -11.37 9.88
CA ASP A 21 -31.22 -12.66 10.49
C ASP A 21 -29.69 -12.85 10.73
N PRO A 22 -29.25 -13.07 11.98
CA PRO A 22 -27.83 -13.28 12.27
C PRO A 22 -27.24 -14.57 11.66
N SER A 23 -28.08 -15.43 11.08
CA SER A 23 -27.65 -16.72 10.48
C SER A 23 -27.16 -16.62 9.03
N THR A 24 -27.18 -15.44 8.39
CA THR A 24 -26.70 -15.23 7.00
C THR A 24 -25.29 -14.70 6.91
N VAL A 25 -24.46 -14.89 7.92
CA VAL A 25 -23.00 -14.71 7.74
C VAL A 25 -22.51 -15.87 6.87
N LYS A 26 -22.32 -15.57 5.57
CA LYS A 26 -21.72 -16.50 4.62
C LYS A 26 -20.38 -16.96 5.22
N PRO A 27 -20.09 -18.27 5.32
CA PRO A 27 -18.79 -18.70 5.81
C PRO A 27 -17.71 -18.12 4.90
N LEU A 28 -16.78 -17.40 5.48
CA LEU A 28 -15.52 -17.04 4.82
C LEU A 28 -14.92 -18.33 4.24
N THR A 29 -14.41 -18.26 3.02
CA THR A 29 -13.68 -19.28 2.26
C THR A 29 -12.96 -20.32 3.13
N PRO A 30 -12.83 -21.58 2.67
CA PRO A 30 -12.31 -22.68 3.48
C PRO A 30 -10.98 -22.32 4.13
N VAL A 31 -10.96 -22.46 5.45
CA VAL A 31 -9.76 -22.34 6.29
C VAL A 31 -8.75 -23.36 5.79
N LEU A 32 -7.62 -22.90 5.27
CA LEU A 32 -6.47 -23.76 5.04
C LEU A 32 -5.91 -24.15 6.41
N ASP A 33 -5.90 -25.42 6.75
CA ASP A 33 -5.44 -25.94 8.05
C ASP A 33 -3.97 -25.56 8.37
N ASN A 34 -3.21 -25.07 7.39
CA ASN A 34 -1.87 -24.48 7.54
C ASN A 34 -1.63 -23.48 6.42
N PRO A 35 -1.86 -22.18 6.62
CA PRO A 35 -1.52 -21.19 5.62
C PRO A 35 -0.02 -21.18 5.36
N VAL A 36 0.36 -21.36 4.09
CA VAL A 36 1.76 -21.34 3.65
C VAL A 36 2.02 -20.00 2.98
N GLN A 37 3.20 -19.42 3.23
CA GLN A 37 3.60 -18.21 2.52
C GLN A 37 3.63 -18.47 1.02
N LEU A 38 2.88 -17.68 0.26
CA LEU A 38 2.86 -17.74 -1.20
C LEU A 38 4.19 -17.21 -1.75
N ILE A 39 4.91 -18.03 -2.49
CA ILE A 39 6.05 -17.61 -3.32
C ILE A 39 5.65 -17.88 -4.77
N PRO A 40 5.36 -16.85 -5.58
CA PRO A 40 4.99 -17.06 -6.98
C PRO A 40 6.13 -17.70 -7.79
N ASP A 41 5.79 -18.46 -8.80
CA ASP A 41 6.78 -19.12 -9.68
C ASP A 41 7.71 -18.08 -10.33
N GLY A 42 9.01 -18.36 -10.26
CA GLY A 42 10.05 -17.46 -10.77
C GLY A 42 10.41 -16.28 -9.86
N TRP A 43 9.78 -16.18 -8.67
CA TRP A 43 10.12 -15.13 -7.69
C TRP A 43 11.24 -15.59 -6.75
N PRO A 44 12.06 -14.65 -6.23
CA PRO A 44 13.02 -14.97 -5.17
C PRO A 44 12.30 -15.33 -3.87
N GLN A 45 13.01 -16.00 -2.96
CA GLN A 45 12.51 -16.22 -1.60
C GLN A 45 12.21 -14.86 -0.93
N ALA A 46 11.11 -14.80 -0.18
CA ALA A 46 10.76 -13.60 0.57
C ALA A 46 11.81 -13.35 1.67
N HIS A 47 12.07 -12.07 1.94
CA HIS A 47 12.96 -11.65 3.02
C HIS A 47 12.32 -11.92 4.39
N TYR A 48 11.05 -11.59 4.56
CA TYR A 48 10.26 -11.90 5.76
C TYR A 48 9.56 -13.26 5.59
N LYS A 49 9.96 -14.25 6.36
CA LYS A 49 9.54 -15.66 6.20
C LYS A 49 8.47 -16.12 7.17
N PHE A 50 7.96 -15.25 8.03
CA PHE A 50 6.98 -15.57 9.07
C PHE A 50 7.45 -16.64 10.09
N GLU A 51 8.75 -16.92 10.22
CA GLU A 51 9.27 -17.96 11.11
C GLU A 51 8.88 -17.72 12.58
N ASP A 52 9.05 -16.49 13.07
CA ASP A 52 8.69 -16.07 14.44
C ASP A 52 7.25 -15.51 14.55
N ASN A 53 6.51 -15.52 13.47
CA ASN A 53 5.15 -15.02 13.36
C ASN A 53 4.35 -15.92 12.41
N GLN A 54 4.25 -17.21 12.77
CA GLN A 54 3.65 -18.24 11.93
C GLN A 54 2.28 -17.82 11.39
N LEU A 55 2.06 -18.04 10.10
CA LEU A 55 0.84 -17.67 9.42
C LEU A 55 -0.39 -18.29 10.10
N SER A 56 -1.45 -17.50 10.25
CA SER A 56 -2.71 -17.88 10.84
C SER A 56 -3.84 -17.02 10.29
N GLU A 57 -4.94 -17.64 9.89
CA GLU A 57 -6.13 -16.93 9.41
C GLU A 57 -6.67 -15.96 10.47
N ASP A 58 -6.69 -16.36 11.74
CA ASP A 58 -7.16 -15.49 12.83
C ASP A 58 -6.24 -14.30 13.05
N ARG A 59 -4.91 -14.49 12.93
CA ARG A 59 -3.95 -13.38 13.04
C ARG A 59 -4.03 -12.46 11.81
N PHE A 60 -4.25 -13.02 10.64
CA PHE A 60 -4.51 -12.24 9.43
C PHE A 60 -5.78 -11.40 9.57
N ALA A 61 -6.88 -12.02 10.03
CA ALA A 61 -8.16 -11.34 10.24
C ALA A 61 -8.05 -10.23 11.29
N LEU A 62 -7.35 -10.49 12.41
CA LEU A 62 -7.04 -9.47 13.41
C LEU A 62 -6.19 -8.34 12.80
N GLY A 63 -5.15 -8.67 12.05
CA GLY A 63 -4.29 -7.70 11.37
C GLY A 63 -5.06 -6.82 10.38
N ARG A 64 -5.97 -7.43 9.59
CA ARG A 64 -6.88 -6.71 8.71
C ARG A 64 -7.80 -5.77 9.49
N ALA A 65 -8.42 -6.25 10.56
CA ALA A 65 -9.29 -5.42 11.40
C ALA A 65 -8.53 -4.23 12.00
N LEU A 66 -7.28 -4.43 12.46
CA LEU A 66 -6.41 -3.37 12.99
C LEU A 66 -5.98 -2.37 11.92
N PHE A 67 -5.71 -2.83 10.69
CA PHE A 67 -5.29 -1.96 9.59
C PHE A 67 -6.38 -0.93 9.21
N TYR A 68 -7.64 -1.30 9.33
CA TYR A 68 -8.79 -0.42 9.07
C TYR A 68 -9.38 0.21 10.34
N GLU A 69 -8.75 0.03 11.50
CA GLU A 69 -9.26 0.53 12.79
C GLU A 69 -8.82 1.96 13.08
N THR A 70 -9.79 2.85 13.27
CA THR A 70 -9.53 4.27 13.56
C THR A 70 -9.09 4.53 15.01
N LEU A 71 -9.41 3.63 15.96
CA LEU A 71 -8.95 3.72 17.36
C LEU A 71 -7.41 3.75 17.48
N LEU A 72 -6.69 3.39 16.41
CA LEU A 72 -5.24 3.45 16.36
C LEU A 72 -4.72 4.89 16.21
N SER A 73 -5.56 5.86 15.89
CA SER A 73 -5.18 7.27 15.84
C SER A 73 -5.60 8.03 17.10
N LYS A 74 -4.94 9.14 17.36
CA LYS A 74 -5.12 9.91 18.61
C LYS A 74 -6.53 10.44 18.82
N ASN A 75 -7.21 10.82 17.75
CA ASN A 75 -8.57 11.36 17.76
C ASN A 75 -9.60 10.37 17.17
N ASP A 76 -9.22 9.11 16.99
CA ASP A 76 -10.07 8.02 16.46
C ASP A 76 -10.69 8.33 15.08
N SER A 77 -10.02 9.13 14.23
CA SER A 77 -10.57 9.60 12.95
C SER A 77 -9.97 8.94 11.71
N ILE A 78 -8.75 8.40 11.80
CA ILE A 78 -8.05 7.80 10.65
C ILE A 78 -7.48 6.43 11.00
N SER A 79 -7.38 5.60 9.99
CA SER A 79 -6.74 4.27 10.03
C SER A 79 -5.59 4.19 9.01
N CYS A 80 -4.87 3.06 8.95
CA CYS A 80 -3.91 2.83 7.87
C CYS A 80 -4.62 2.84 6.50
N GLY A 81 -5.84 2.25 6.42
CA GLY A 81 -6.66 2.24 5.22
C GLY A 81 -7.11 3.62 4.72
N SER A 82 -7.07 4.66 5.58
CA SER A 82 -7.38 6.04 5.17
C SER A 82 -6.36 6.59 4.16
N CYS A 83 -5.07 6.23 4.31
CA CYS A 83 -3.99 6.64 3.41
C CYS A 83 -3.55 5.51 2.46
N HIS A 84 -3.83 4.24 2.80
CA HIS A 84 -3.44 3.08 2.02
C HIS A 84 -4.70 2.34 1.53
N GLN A 85 -5.26 2.84 0.43
CA GLN A 85 -6.55 2.41 -0.12
C GLN A 85 -6.39 1.17 -1.00
N ASN A 86 -7.09 0.07 -0.70
CA ASN A 86 -6.93 -1.20 -1.39
C ASN A 86 -7.20 -1.12 -2.90
N PHE A 87 -8.20 -0.33 -3.33
CA PHE A 87 -8.58 -0.20 -4.74
C PHE A 87 -7.56 0.53 -5.61
N VAL A 88 -6.56 1.19 -5.01
CA VAL A 88 -5.39 1.79 -5.69
C VAL A 88 -4.08 1.15 -5.23
N ALA A 89 -4.12 -0.16 -5.04
CA ALA A 89 -2.97 -0.95 -4.61
C ALA A 89 -2.35 -0.49 -3.28
N PHE A 90 -3.19 -0.10 -2.32
CA PHE A 90 -2.79 0.39 -1.00
C PHE A 90 -1.88 1.63 -1.04
N ALA A 91 -1.99 2.44 -2.12
CA ALA A 91 -1.46 3.79 -2.18
C ALA A 91 -2.54 4.81 -1.82
N ASN A 92 -2.21 6.09 -1.92
CA ASN A 92 -3.17 7.18 -1.77
C ASN A 92 -3.36 7.88 -3.12
N ALA A 93 -4.54 7.75 -3.72
CA ALA A 93 -4.85 8.35 -5.03
C ALA A 93 -5.33 9.82 -4.95
N ASP A 94 -5.82 10.25 -3.79
CA ASP A 94 -6.54 11.52 -3.68
C ASP A 94 -5.62 12.70 -3.35
N HIS A 95 -4.42 12.44 -2.80
CA HIS A 95 -3.57 13.48 -2.24
C HIS A 95 -2.10 13.27 -2.59
N ASP A 96 -1.39 14.38 -2.79
CA ASP A 96 0.07 14.38 -3.04
C ASP A 96 0.83 13.88 -1.81
N LEU A 97 0.42 14.34 -0.64
CA LEU A 97 1.00 14.03 0.65
C LEU A 97 -0.04 13.34 1.53
N SER A 98 0.41 12.48 2.43
CA SER A 98 -0.47 11.85 3.42
C SER A 98 -1.20 12.90 4.27
N HIS A 99 -2.47 12.63 4.60
CA HIS A 99 -3.27 13.43 5.52
C HIS A 99 -3.39 12.72 6.86
N GLY A 100 -2.97 13.41 7.91
CA GLY A 100 -3.05 12.89 9.26
C GLY A 100 -4.21 13.48 10.07
N ILE A 101 -4.21 13.19 11.36
CA ILE A 101 -5.16 13.76 12.32
C ILE A 101 -5.13 15.29 12.31
N PHE A 102 -6.26 15.92 12.63
CA PHE A 102 -6.41 17.40 12.70
C PHE A 102 -6.02 18.09 11.40
N GLU A 103 -6.31 17.51 10.23
CA GLU A 103 -6.01 18.05 8.90
C GLU A 103 -4.51 18.34 8.66
N ARG A 104 -3.64 17.70 9.42
CA ARG A 104 -2.19 17.86 9.25
C ARG A 104 -1.74 17.11 8.01
N ARG A 105 -0.74 17.67 7.31
CA ARG A 105 -0.15 17.05 6.14
C ARG A 105 1.21 16.45 6.48
N GLY A 106 1.43 15.22 6.05
CA GLY A 106 2.74 14.59 6.03
C GLY A 106 3.68 15.29 5.06
N LYS A 107 4.90 14.79 4.96
CA LYS A 107 5.91 15.32 4.04
C LYS A 107 6.11 14.48 2.80
N ARG A 108 5.47 13.31 2.73
CA ARG A 108 5.67 12.32 1.67
C ARG A 108 4.35 11.77 1.19
N ASN A 109 4.36 11.30 -0.03
CA ASN A 109 3.27 10.50 -0.60
C ASN A 109 3.20 9.13 0.09
N ALA A 110 1.99 8.58 0.24
CA ALA A 110 1.80 7.23 0.79
C ALA A 110 2.05 6.18 -0.31
N PRO A 111 3.11 5.37 -0.19
CA PRO A 111 3.44 4.36 -1.20
C PRO A 111 2.46 3.19 -1.15
N GLY A 112 2.34 2.45 -2.25
CA GLY A 112 1.60 1.20 -2.27
C GLY A 112 2.17 0.16 -1.29
N LEU A 113 1.28 -0.54 -0.57
CA LEU A 113 1.65 -1.58 0.39
C LEU A 113 1.33 -2.96 -0.20
N PHE A 114 2.18 -3.46 -1.07
CA PHE A 114 2.09 -4.81 -1.62
C PHE A 114 3.48 -5.43 -1.73
N ASN A 115 3.54 -6.75 -1.69
CA ASN A 115 4.77 -7.54 -1.76
C ASN A 115 5.81 -7.16 -0.68
N LEU A 116 5.35 -6.64 0.46
CA LEU A 116 6.22 -6.16 1.53
C LEU A 116 7.10 -7.27 2.14
N ALA A 117 6.69 -8.52 2.02
CA ALA A 117 7.50 -9.66 2.48
C ALA A 117 8.86 -9.76 1.78
N TRP A 118 9.02 -9.19 0.59
CA TRP A 118 10.28 -9.14 -0.15
C TRP A 118 11.14 -7.91 0.13
N HIS A 119 10.60 -6.90 0.83
CA HIS A 119 11.34 -5.69 1.13
C HIS A 119 12.38 -5.94 2.22
N THR A 120 13.60 -5.41 2.02
CA THR A 120 14.68 -5.45 3.01
C THR A 120 14.64 -4.29 3.99
N SER A 121 13.89 -3.23 3.65
CA SER A 121 13.66 -2.06 4.48
C SER A 121 12.35 -1.38 4.09
N PHE A 122 11.78 -0.62 5.00
CA PHE A 122 10.47 0.02 4.86
C PHE A 122 10.62 1.54 4.94
N MET A 123 9.57 2.27 4.59
CA MET A 123 9.53 3.72 4.33
C MET A 123 10.33 4.11 3.09
N HIS A 124 10.16 5.35 2.61
CA HIS A 124 10.90 5.86 1.44
C HIS A 124 12.41 5.97 1.68
N ASP A 125 12.83 6.13 2.93
CA ASP A 125 14.22 6.35 3.35
C ASP A 125 14.87 5.15 4.05
N GLY A 126 14.11 4.06 4.24
CA GLY A 126 14.59 2.88 4.94
C GLY A 126 14.59 3.01 6.47
N GLY A 127 13.74 3.88 7.02
CA GLY A 127 13.65 4.14 8.45
C GLY A 127 13.23 2.96 9.33
N SER A 128 12.72 1.88 8.74
CA SER A 128 12.44 0.62 9.43
C SER A 128 13.05 -0.55 8.66
N LEU A 129 13.63 -1.52 9.38
CA LEU A 129 14.23 -2.73 8.83
C LEU A 129 13.37 -3.98 9.05
N ASN A 130 12.25 -3.86 9.75
CA ASN A 130 11.38 -4.98 10.07
C ASN A 130 9.92 -4.58 9.82
N ILE A 131 9.18 -5.44 9.10
CA ILE A 131 7.76 -5.23 8.79
C ILE A 131 6.90 -5.17 10.06
N GLU A 132 7.26 -5.89 11.11
CA GLU A 132 6.53 -5.85 12.39
C GLU A 132 6.65 -4.48 13.07
N ASN A 133 7.81 -3.84 12.99
CA ASN A 133 8.06 -2.55 13.62
C ASN A 133 7.67 -1.35 12.74
N GLN A 134 7.47 -1.57 11.43
CA GLN A 134 7.15 -0.49 10.48
C GLN A 134 5.92 0.33 10.91
N PRO A 135 4.81 -0.27 11.41
CA PRO A 135 3.62 0.49 11.78
C PRO A 135 3.82 1.49 12.93
N LEU A 136 4.87 1.34 13.74
CA LEU A 136 5.16 2.28 14.82
C LEU A 136 5.47 3.69 14.29
N ALA A 137 6.10 3.82 13.12
CA ALA A 137 6.46 5.10 12.55
C ALA A 137 5.21 5.97 12.24
N PRO A 138 4.24 5.55 11.40
CA PRO A 138 3.03 6.34 11.15
C PRO A 138 2.14 6.45 12.41
N LEU A 139 2.13 5.44 13.28
CA LEU A 139 1.30 5.42 14.48
C LEU A 139 1.71 6.55 15.45
N THR A 140 3.03 6.76 15.65
CA THR A 140 3.55 7.77 16.58
C THR A 140 3.81 9.13 15.93
N ASN A 141 3.82 9.22 14.60
CA ASN A 141 4.06 10.47 13.89
C ASN A 141 2.90 11.46 14.12
N THR A 142 3.19 12.60 14.71
CA THR A 142 2.18 13.64 15.01
C THR A 142 1.58 14.30 13.76
N LEU A 143 2.19 14.13 12.58
CA LEU A 143 1.65 14.56 11.29
C LEU A 143 0.77 13.49 10.64
N GLU A 144 0.70 12.28 11.21
CA GLU A 144 -0.08 11.15 10.72
C GLU A 144 -1.08 10.71 11.79
N MET A 145 -0.90 9.56 12.45
CA MET A 145 -1.84 9.03 13.44
C MET A 145 -1.65 9.63 14.84
N GLY A 146 -0.43 10.05 15.21
CA GLY A 146 -0.08 10.84 16.40
C GLY A 146 -0.40 10.20 17.75
N GLU A 147 -0.54 8.88 17.83
CA GLU A 147 -0.93 8.18 19.05
C GLU A 147 0.27 7.46 19.69
N ASP A 148 0.19 7.26 20.98
CA ASP A 148 1.12 6.45 21.76
C ASP A 148 0.69 4.98 21.76
N ILE A 149 1.64 4.06 21.64
CA ILE A 149 1.35 2.63 21.54
C ILE A 149 0.63 2.08 22.81
N ASN A 150 0.92 2.61 23.98
CA ASN A 150 0.26 2.16 25.21
C ASN A 150 -1.19 2.66 25.25
N SER A 151 -1.43 3.88 24.75
CA SER A 151 -2.78 4.42 24.56
C SER A 151 -3.61 3.57 23.60
N VAL A 152 -3.03 3.16 22.47
CA VAL A 152 -3.67 2.22 21.52
C VAL A 152 -4.04 0.92 22.23
N ILE A 153 -3.09 0.32 22.96
CA ILE A 153 -3.32 -0.93 23.71
C ILE A 153 -4.48 -0.74 24.70
N ALA A 154 -4.50 0.36 25.45
CA ALA A 154 -5.56 0.65 26.40
C ALA A 154 -6.93 0.75 25.75
N LYS A 155 -7.05 1.46 24.60
CA LYS A 155 -8.29 1.58 23.83
C LYS A 155 -8.79 0.21 23.34
N LEU A 156 -7.90 -0.59 22.77
CA LEU A 156 -8.25 -1.92 22.25
C LEU A 156 -8.60 -2.91 23.37
N GLN A 157 -7.90 -2.86 24.52
CA GLN A 157 -8.11 -3.77 25.65
C GLN A 157 -9.51 -3.65 26.27
N VAL A 158 -10.16 -2.50 26.17
CA VAL A 158 -11.54 -2.30 26.68
C VAL A 158 -12.62 -2.59 25.63
N THR A 159 -12.25 -2.76 24.39
CA THR A 159 -13.17 -2.97 23.25
C THR A 159 -13.50 -4.45 23.09
N VAL A 160 -14.78 -4.84 23.22
CA VAL A 160 -15.25 -6.23 23.17
C VAL A 160 -14.84 -6.91 21.86
N LYS A 161 -14.98 -6.23 20.71
CA LYS A 161 -14.53 -6.72 19.39
C LYS A 161 -13.09 -7.20 19.43
N TYR A 162 -12.18 -6.37 19.96
CA TYR A 162 -10.76 -6.70 19.97
C TYR A 162 -10.39 -7.78 20.98
N LYS A 163 -11.01 -7.81 22.15
CA LYS A 163 -10.83 -8.95 23.08
C LYS A 163 -11.14 -10.28 22.40
N SER A 164 -12.25 -10.35 21.66
CA SER A 164 -12.63 -11.55 20.91
C SER A 164 -11.63 -11.89 19.82
N LEU A 165 -11.21 -10.92 19.01
CA LEU A 165 -10.24 -11.13 17.94
C LEU A 165 -8.86 -11.56 18.46
N PHE A 166 -8.37 -10.95 19.55
CA PHE A 166 -7.12 -11.37 20.18
C PHE A 166 -7.23 -12.77 20.78
N LYS A 167 -8.38 -13.13 21.37
CA LYS A 167 -8.62 -14.47 21.88
C LYS A 167 -8.58 -15.52 20.76
N SER A 168 -9.20 -15.27 19.62
CA SER A 168 -9.10 -16.16 18.46
C SER A 168 -7.68 -16.27 17.96
N ALA A 169 -6.94 -15.15 17.82
CA ALA A 169 -5.62 -15.10 17.22
C ALA A 169 -4.49 -15.65 18.13
N TYR A 170 -4.65 -15.55 19.47
CA TYR A 170 -3.58 -15.85 20.44
C TYR A 170 -4.02 -16.74 21.61
N GLY A 171 -5.27 -17.16 21.68
CA GLY A 171 -5.81 -18.04 22.70
C GLY A 171 -6.30 -17.35 23.99
N ASP A 172 -6.00 -16.06 24.17
CA ASP A 172 -6.48 -15.25 25.31
C ASP A 172 -6.75 -13.79 24.90
N GLU A 173 -7.43 -13.03 25.75
CA GLU A 173 -7.91 -11.65 25.47
C GLU A 173 -6.83 -10.57 25.70
N THR A 174 -5.57 -10.95 25.95
CA THR A 174 -4.50 -10.00 26.25
C THR A 174 -4.10 -9.20 25.01
N VAL A 175 -4.27 -7.88 25.07
CA VAL A 175 -3.77 -6.95 24.07
C VAL A 175 -2.40 -6.43 24.50
N ASN A 176 -1.40 -6.58 23.66
CA ASN A 176 -0.08 -5.97 23.85
C ASN A 176 0.55 -5.56 22.51
N SER A 177 1.60 -4.74 22.57
CA SER A 177 2.24 -4.19 21.38
C SER A 177 2.80 -5.27 20.45
N GLN A 178 3.40 -6.33 20.98
CA GLN A 178 3.98 -7.40 20.18
C GLN A 178 2.90 -8.12 19.36
N ARG A 179 1.79 -8.53 19.99
CA ARG A 179 0.67 -9.18 19.30
C ARG A 179 0.01 -8.28 18.26
N LEU A 180 -0.17 -7.00 18.59
CA LEU A 180 -0.71 -5.98 17.67
C LEU A 180 0.15 -5.86 16.43
N LEU A 181 1.44 -5.61 16.61
CA LEU A 181 2.39 -5.42 15.51
C LEU A 181 2.59 -6.68 14.68
N LYS A 182 2.66 -7.85 15.31
CA LYS A 182 2.71 -9.14 14.61
C LYS A 182 1.44 -9.41 13.78
N SER A 183 0.26 -9.04 14.28
CA SER A 183 -0.98 -9.19 13.50
C SER A 183 -1.03 -8.24 12.31
N LEU A 184 -0.61 -6.98 12.47
CA LEU A 184 -0.46 -6.05 11.34
C LEU A 184 0.52 -6.59 10.30
N ALA A 185 1.65 -7.16 10.72
CA ALA A 185 2.61 -7.79 9.81
C ALA A 185 2.05 -9.03 9.12
N GLN A 186 1.17 -9.81 9.77
CA GLN A 186 0.44 -10.92 9.13
C GLN A 186 -0.41 -10.43 7.96
N PHE A 187 -1.15 -9.35 8.13
CA PHE A 187 -1.97 -8.76 7.07
C PHE A 187 -1.09 -8.15 5.98
N MET A 188 -0.24 -7.18 6.33
CA MET A 188 0.58 -6.44 5.36
C MET A 188 1.56 -7.34 4.60
N GLY A 189 2.14 -8.35 5.26
CA GLY A 189 3.10 -9.26 4.65
C GLY A 189 2.46 -10.27 3.69
N GLN A 190 1.13 -10.43 3.72
CA GLN A 190 0.37 -11.30 2.82
C GLN A 190 -0.37 -10.54 1.71
N ILE A 191 -0.19 -9.23 1.61
CA ILE A 191 -0.72 -8.43 0.51
C ILE A 191 0.17 -8.69 -0.73
N TYR A 192 -0.21 -9.66 -1.56
CA TYR A 192 0.55 -10.06 -2.74
C TYR A 192 -0.08 -9.54 -4.03
N SER A 193 0.76 -8.93 -4.88
CA SER A 193 0.41 -8.53 -6.25
C SER A 193 1.36 -9.24 -7.21
N CYS A 194 0.87 -10.32 -7.86
CA CYS A 194 1.67 -11.21 -8.71
C CYS A 194 0.87 -11.79 -9.89
N ASN A 195 -0.32 -11.25 -10.17
CA ASN A 195 -1.25 -11.73 -11.20
C ASN A 195 -1.62 -10.64 -12.22
N SER A 196 -0.67 -9.76 -12.54
CA SER A 196 -0.84 -8.81 -13.63
C SER A 196 -0.81 -9.49 -15.00
N LYS A 197 -1.21 -8.77 -16.06
CA LYS A 197 -1.08 -9.25 -17.45
C LYS A 197 0.34 -9.70 -17.75
N PHE A 198 1.34 -8.94 -17.30
CA PHE A 198 2.75 -9.27 -17.50
C PHE A 198 3.16 -10.55 -16.74
N ASP A 199 2.65 -10.76 -15.54
CA ASP A 199 2.93 -12.00 -14.79
C ASP A 199 2.40 -13.24 -15.53
N TYR A 200 1.16 -13.20 -16.01
CA TYR A 200 0.60 -14.29 -16.81
C TYR A 200 1.38 -14.53 -18.10
N TYR A 201 1.82 -13.47 -18.77
CA TYR A 201 2.70 -13.58 -19.93
C TYR A 201 4.01 -14.31 -19.59
N LYS A 202 4.67 -13.91 -18.49
CA LYS A 202 5.96 -14.49 -18.05
C LYS A 202 5.84 -15.95 -17.63
N ARG A 203 4.72 -16.34 -17.01
CA ARG A 203 4.46 -17.71 -16.58
C ARG A 203 3.79 -18.58 -17.66
N HIS A 204 3.54 -18.00 -18.86
CA HIS A 204 2.82 -18.68 -19.95
C HIS A 204 1.42 -19.17 -19.55
N GLU A 205 0.73 -18.42 -18.69
CA GLU A 205 -0.59 -18.73 -18.17
C GLU A 205 -1.70 -18.02 -18.96
N LYS A 206 -2.91 -18.56 -18.88
CA LYS A 206 -4.14 -18.01 -19.46
C LYS A 206 -4.02 -17.64 -20.95
N ASN A 207 -3.05 -18.18 -21.68
CA ASN A 207 -2.74 -17.84 -23.09
C ASN A 207 -2.52 -16.33 -23.32
N VAL A 208 -2.08 -15.62 -22.30
CA VAL A 208 -1.82 -14.18 -22.38
C VAL A 208 -0.62 -13.90 -23.27
N GLN A 209 -0.79 -12.97 -24.22
CA GLN A 209 0.28 -12.43 -25.05
C GLN A 209 0.39 -10.93 -24.86
N LEU A 210 1.59 -10.40 -25.02
CA LEU A 210 1.80 -8.95 -25.16
C LEU A 210 1.55 -8.55 -26.62
N THR A 211 0.98 -7.37 -26.80
CA THR A 211 0.90 -6.74 -28.14
C THR A 211 2.30 -6.31 -28.58
N ASP A 212 2.48 -6.03 -29.87
CA ASP A 212 3.76 -5.54 -30.40
C ASP A 212 4.23 -4.27 -29.69
N GLN A 213 3.31 -3.36 -29.35
CA GLN A 213 3.63 -2.14 -28.62
C GLN A 213 4.04 -2.41 -27.18
N GLU A 214 3.35 -3.29 -26.46
CA GLU A 214 3.72 -3.71 -25.10
C GLU A 214 5.07 -4.40 -25.09
N LEU A 215 5.35 -5.25 -26.09
CA LEU A 215 6.63 -5.94 -26.22
C LEU A 215 7.77 -4.97 -26.54
N ASN A 216 7.54 -3.99 -27.42
CA ASN A 216 8.51 -2.92 -27.68
C ASN A 216 8.79 -2.11 -26.40
N GLY A 217 7.73 -1.72 -25.68
CA GLY A 217 7.85 -1.04 -24.38
C GLY A 217 8.62 -1.86 -23.35
N TYR A 218 8.42 -3.17 -23.30
CA TYR A 218 9.17 -4.07 -22.44
C TYR A 218 10.67 -4.10 -22.80
N ASN A 219 11.00 -4.19 -24.09
CA ASN A 219 12.39 -4.19 -24.54
C ASN A 219 13.10 -2.86 -24.21
N LEU A 220 12.41 -1.73 -24.40
CA LEU A 220 12.90 -0.42 -24.01
C LEU A 220 13.09 -0.30 -22.49
N PHE A 221 12.17 -0.83 -21.71
CA PHE A 221 12.27 -0.91 -20.25
C PHE A 221 13.49 -1.73 -19.81
N GLN A 222 13.70 -2.90 -20.39
CA GLN A 222 14.86 -3.74 -20.09
C GLN A 222 16.17 -3.00 -20.35
N ALA A 223 16.26 -2.27 -21.45
CA ALA A 223 17.47 -1.52 -21.83
C ALA A 223 17.76 -0.30 -20.95
N ASN A 224 16.72 0.36 -20.42
CA ASN A 224 16.87 1.69 -19.81
C ASN A 224 16.48 1.75 -18.32
N CYS A 225 15.65 0.83 -17.82
CA CYS A 225 15.04 0.92 -16.48
C CYS A 225 15.37 -0.25 -15.56
N ASN A 226 15.61 -1.45 -16.11
CA ASN A 226 15.77 -2.69 -15.37
C ASN A 226 17.01 -2.73 -14.46
N SER A 227 17.98 -1.84 -14.64
CA SER A 227 19.13 -1.72 -13.74
C SER A 227 18.73 -1.36 -12.30
N CYS A 228 17.65 -0.59 -12.12
CA CYS A 228 17.10 -0.19 -10.84
C CYS A 228 15.76 -0.89 -10.56
N HIS A 229 14.90 -1.00 -11.57
CA HIS A 229 13.57 -1.59 -11.45
C HIS A 229 13.55 -3.05 -11.89
N LYS A 230 14.28 -3.90 -11.15
CA LYS A 230 14.52 -5.33 -11.47
C LYS A 230 13.26 -6.17 -11.35
N GLU A 231 13.04 -7.02 -12.37
CA GLU A 231 12.02 -8.08 -12.29
C GLU A 231 12.37 -9.12 -11.20
N PRO A 232 11.39 -9.81 -10.65
CA PRO A 232 9.93 -9.70 -10.87
C PRO A 232 9.26 -8.63 -10.01
N LEU A 233 9.98 -8.05 -9.06
CA LEU A 233 9.48 -7.04 -8.12
C LEU A 233 9.46 -5.62 -8.71
N PHE A 234 10.11 -5.42 -9.85
CA PHE A 234 10.29 -4.12 -10.50
C PHE A 234 10.91 -3.07 -9.56
N SER A 235 11.82 -3.53 -8.72
CA SER A 235 12.64 -2.75 -7.81
C SER A 235 13.88 -3.56 -7.39
N ASP A 236 14.99 -2.89 -7.14
CA ASP A 236 16.15 -3.45 -6.45
C ASP A 236 16.17 -3.10 -4.95
N PHE A 237 15.21 -2.26 -4.51
CA PHE A 237 15.08 -1.71 -3.15
C PHE A 237 16.31 -0.94 -2.66
N GLU A 238 17.25 -0.57 -3.55
CA GLU A 238 18.40 0.24 -3.24
C GLU A 238 18.01 1.72 -3.10
N PHE A 239 18.88 2.50 -2.43
CA PHE A 239 18.62 3.91 -2.18
C PHE A 239 19.37 4.79 -3.18
N ARG A 240 18.62 5.62 -3.93
CA ARG A 240 19.14 6.43 -5.03
C ARG A 240 18.61 7.86 -4.98
N SER A 241 19.43 8.81 -5.39
CA SER A 241 18.96 10.15 -5.77
C SER A 241 18.67 10.15 -7.27
N ASN A 242 17.41 10.34 -7.63
CA ASN A 242 16.99 10.42 -9.03
C ASN A 242 17.06 11.83 -9.61
N GLY A 243 17.56 12.79 -8.83
CA GLY A 243 17.75 14.17 -9.28
C GLY A 243 16.47 15.01 -9.33
N ILE A 244 15.40 14.61 -8.65
CA ILE A 244 14.22 15.47 -8.49
C ILE A 244 14.58 16.73 -7.73
N PRO A 245 14.07 17.92 -8.14
CA PRO A 245 14.29 19.15 -7.41
C PRO A 245 13.78 19.05 -5.97
N VAL A 246 14.56 19.56 -5.03
CA VAL A 246 14.15 19.57 -3.62
C VAL A 246 13.08 20.64 -3.42
N ASP A 247 11.93 20.23 -2.90
CA ASP A 247 10.90 21.17 -2.47
C ASP A 247 11.40 21.93 -1.22
N PRO A 248 11.51 23.28 -1.27
CA PRO A 248 12.06 24.07 -0.17
C PRO A 248 11.14 24.10 1.07
N VAL A 249 9.85 23.80 0.92
CA VAL A 249 8.89 23.75 2.01
C VAL A 249 8.98 22.41 2.74
N LEU A 250 9.03 21.30 1.98
CA LEU A 250 9.13 19.96 2.54
C LEU A 250 10.52 19.72 3.13
N ASN A 251 11.57 20.24 2.46
CA ASN A 251 12.97 20.13 2.85
C ASN A 251 13.35 18.71 3.30
N ASP A 252 13.01 17.73 2.44
CA ASP A 252 13.20 16.31 2.76
C ASP A 252 14.59 15.86 2.29
N ASN A 253 15.46 15.58 3.24
CA ASN A 253 16.80 15.08 2.98
C ASN A 253 16.86 13.57 2.65
N GLY A 254 15.72 12.88 2.62
CA GLY A 254 15.66 11.46 2.33
C GLY A 254 16.41 10.61 3.37
N ARG A 255 17.17 9.63 2.87
CA ARG A 255 17.90 8.65 3.71
C ARG A 255 18.92 9.29 4.67
N GLU A 256 19.48 10.45 4.37
CA GLU A 256 20.34 11.17 5.32
C GLU A 256 19.69 11.35 6.69
N HIS A 257 18.36 11.53 6.71
CA HIS A 257 17.60 11.67 7.96
C HIS A 257 17.73 10.46 8.89
N ILE A 258 17.95 9.27 8.31
CA ILE A 258 18.12 8.01 9.04
C ILE A 258 19.57 7.72 9.37
N THR A 259 20.47 7.95 8.41
CA THR A 259 21.89 7.55 8.53
C THR A 259 22.79 8.63 9.11
N ASN A 260 22.35 9.89 9.09
CA ASN A 260 23.17 11.09 9.39
C ASN A 260 24.44 11.17 8.51
N GLN A 261 24.40 10.60 7.30
CA GLN A 261 25.51 10.58 6.35
C GLN A 261 25.21 11.47 5.15
N LEU A 262 26.05 12.46 4.87
CA LEU A 262 25.87 13.41 3.76
C LEU A 262 25.78 12.73 2.38
N GLN A 263 26.47 11.61 2.22
CA GLN A 263 26.39 10.79 1.00
C GLN A 263 25.02 10.16 0.76
N ASP A 264 24.13 10.13 1.76
CA ASP A 264 22.78 9.59 1.67
C ASP A 264 21.72 10.69 1.49
N ARG A 265 22.13 11.97 1.45
CA ARG A 265 21.23 13.09 1.23
C ARG A 265 20.52 12.96 -0.12
N TYR A 266 19.19 13.15 -0.10
CA TYR A 266 18.28 13.06 -1.25
C TYR A 266 18.20 11.68 -1.88
N LYS A 267 18.67 10.64 -1.21
CA LYS A 267 18.42 9.26 -1.63
C LYS A 267 17.12 8.75 -1.06
N PHE A 268 16.35 8.09 -1.91
CA PHE A 268 15.11 7.40 -1.58
C PHE A 268 15.16 5.98 -2.13
N LYS A 269 14.42 5.07 -1.51
CA LYS A 269 14.35 3.69 -1.96
C LYS A 269 13.69 3.61 -3.34
N THR A 270 14.30 2.87 -4.26
CA THR A 270 13.72 2.57 -5.57
C THR A 270 12.36 1.92 -5.37
N PRO A 271 11.23 2.54 -5.82
CA PRO A 271 9.91 1.95 -5.65
C PRO A 271 9.69 0.80 -6.62
N SER A 272 8.80 -0.13 -6.26
CA SER A 272 8.25 -1.07 -7.22
C SER A 272 7.42 -0.32 -8.27
N LEU A 273 7.52 -0.76 -9.54
CA LEU A 273 6.64 -0.27 -10.60
C LEU A 273 5.38 -1.14 -10.81
N ARG A 274 5.19 -2.16 -9.98
CA ARG A 274 3.93 -2.91 -9.99
C ARG A 274 2.78 -1.99 -9.63
N ASN A 275 1.67 -2.14 -10.31
CA ASN A 275 0.47 -1.31 -10.14
C ASN A 275 0.69 0.20 -10.36
N ILE A 276 1.78 0.58 -11.04
CA ILE A 276 2.18 1.99 -11.18
C ILE A 276 1.09 2.84 -11.85
N ALA A 277 0.27 2.27 -12.73
CA ALA A 277 -0.84 2.97 -13.37
C ALA A 277 -1.94 3.43 -12.37
N LEU A 278 -1.99 2.84 -11.18
CA LEU A 278 -2.98 3.14 -10.15
C LEU A 278 -2.43 4.02 -9.02
N THR A 279 -1.12 3.99 -8.79
CA THR A 279 -0.47 4.55 -7.61
C THR A 279 0.05 5.97 -7.83
N TYR A 280 -0.65 6.77 -8.64
CA TYR A 280 -0.37 8.20 -8.75
C TYR A 280 -0.84 8.95 -7.48
N PRO A 281 -0.27 10.13 -7.16
CA PRO A 281 0.84 10.80 -7.83
C PRO A 281 2.19 10.17 -7.52
N TYR A 282 3.19 10.47 -8.36
CA TYR A 282 4.49 9.81 -8.36
C TYR A 282 5.55 10.61 -7.62
N MET A 283 6.69 9.96 -7.35
CA MET A 283 7.82 10.39 -6.54
C MET A 283 7.52 10.34 -5.05
N HIS A 284 8.53 10.56 -4.21
CA HIS A 284 8.39 10.48 -2.76
C HIS A 284 7.48 11.56 -2.17
N ASP A 285 7.32 12.67 -2.89
CA ASP A 285 6.55 13.85 -2.52
C ASP A 285 5.26 14.04 -3.34
N GLY A 286 4.95 13.12 -4.27
CA GLY A 286 3.78 13.20 -5.13
C GLY A 286 3.83 14.34 -6.16
N SER A 287 5.02 14.86 -6.47
CA SER A 287 5.19 16.03 -7.34
C SER A 287 4.79 15.78 -8.80
N PHE A 288 4.84 14.55 -9.29
CA PHE A 288 4.49 14.21 -10.66
C PHE A 288 3.12 13.50 -10.73
N LYS A 289 2.26 14.00 -11.62
CA LYS A 289 0.88 13.53 -11.74
C LYS A 289 0.69 12.47 -12.83
N THR A 290 1.65 12.32 -13.75
CA THR A 290 1.55 11.39 -14.89
C THR A 290 2.85 10.63 -15.10
N LEU A 291 2.76 9.46 -15.72
CA LEU A 291 3.93 8.66 -16.11
C LEU A 291 4.76 9.37 -17.18
N GLU A 292 4.13 10.15 -18.05
CA GLU A 292 4.81 11.00 -19.02
C GLU A 292 5.75 11.98 -18.31
N ALA A 293 5.25 12.67 -17.27
CA ALA A 293 6.07 13.61 -16.49
C ALA A 293 7.27 12.91 -15.81
N CYS A 294 7.08 11.66 -15.33
CA CYS A 294 8.16 10.86 -14.80
C CYS A 294 9.21 10.54 -15.86
N LEU A 295 8.79 10.12 -17.06
CA LEU A 295 9.72 9.81 -18.17
C LEU A 295 10.39 11.06 -18.71
N ASP A 296 9.67 12.18 -18.76
CA ASP A 296 10.23 13.48 -19.13
C ASP A 296 11.35 13.91 -18.16
N HIS A 297 11.15 13.69 -16.87
CA HIS A 297 12.20 13.92 -15.89
C HIS A 297 13.48 13.12 -16.19
N TYR A 298 13.36 11.85 -16.57
CA TYR A 298 14.52 11.00 -16.89
C TYR A 298 15.17 11.33 -18.25
N THR A 299 14.45 11.96 -19.17
CA THR A 299 14.97 12.40 -20.48
C THR A 299 15.52 13.82 -20.47
N ASN A 300 15.32 14.61 -19.40
CA ASN A 300 15.84 15.96 -19.28
C ASN A 300 17.33 15.96 -18.86
N ALA A 301 18.11 16.87 -19.48
CA ALA A 301 19.55 17.00 -19.26
C ALA A 301 19.93 17.62 -17.90
N SER A 302 19.04 18.40 -17.30
CA SER A 302 19.36 19.23 -16.15
C SER A 302 19.02 18.56 -14.83
N LYS A 303 19.91 17.68 -14.35
CA LYS A 303 19.81 17.08 -13.01
C LYS A 303 21.05 17.45 -12.20
N ASN A 304 21.10 18.67 -11.70
CA ASN A 304 22.22 19.12 -10.88
C ASN A 304 21.81 19.02 -9.39
N THR A 305 21.70 17.80 -8.89
CA THR A 305 21.43 17.54 -7.46
C THR A 305 22.61 16.81 -6.82
N MET A 306 22.85 17.10 -5.56
CA MET A 306 23.83 16.38 -4.76
C MET A 306 23.48 14.87 -4.75
N ASN A 307 24.52 14.03 -4.84
CA ASN A 307 24.42 12.58 -4.80
C ASN A 307 23.55 11.93 -5.91
N LEU A 308 23.38 12.62 -7.06
CA LEU A 308 22.72 12.03 -8.23
C LEU A 308 23.30 10.65 -8.52
N ASP A 309 22.43 9.66 -8.74
CA ASP A 309 22.88 8.31 -9.09
C ASP A 309 23.69 8.35 -10.41
N PRO A 310 24.87 7.71 -10.47
CA PRO A 310 25.70 7.68 -11.67
C PRO A 310 24.98 7.16 -12.92
N LEU A 311 24.01 6.24 -12.78
CA LEU A 311 23.20 5.74 -13.88
C LEU A 311 22.31 6.83 -14.52
N LEU A 312 22.07 7.92 -13.80
CA LEU A 312 21.26 9.05 -14.24
C LEU A 312 22.09 10.29 -14.60
N SER A 313 23.41 10.15 -14.66
CA SER A 313 24.34 11.24 -15.03
C SER A 313 24.14 11.77 -16.46
N LYS A 314 23.48 10.98 -17.31
CA LYS A 314 23.08 11.37 -18.67
C LYS A 314 21.58 11.18 -18.84
N PRO A 315 20.92 12.02 -19.66
CA PRO A 315 19.52 11.81 -20.04
C PRO A 315 19.33 10.44 -20.68
N LEU A 316 18.19 9.80 -20.40
CA LEU A 316 17.83 8.57 -21.10
C LEU A 316 17.51 8.88 -22.57
N PRO A 317 18.04 8.09 -23.54
CA PRO A 317 17.87 8.34 -24.97
C PRO A 317 16.51 7.83 -25.46
N LEU A 318 15.41 8.36 -24.96
CA LEU A 318 14.05 7.94 -25.29
C LEU A 318 13.36 8.99 -26.17
N SER A 319 12.87 8.57 -27.32
CA SER A 319 11.98 9.37 -28.16
C SER A 319 10.58 9.52 -27.52
N VAL A 320 9.76 10.39 -28.08
CA VAL A 320 8.34 10.52 -27.67
C VAL A 320 7.58 9.20 -27.82
N GLN A 321 7.86 8.44 -28.90
CA GLN A 321 7.22 7.13 -29.12
C GLN A 321 7.72 6.10 -28.11
N ASP A 322 9.01 6.05 -27.82
CA ASP A 322 9.58 5.13 -26.82
C ASP A 322 8.93 5.32 -25.44
N LYS A 323 8.71 6.58 -25.03
CA LYS A 323 8.01 6.89 -23.78
C LYS A 323 6.58 6.36 -23.77
N LYS A 324 5.84 6.50 -24.86
CA LYS A 324 4.49 5.94 -24.98
C LYS A 324 4.51 4.41 -24.88
N ASP A 325 5.44 3.74 -25.55
CA ASP A 325 5.53 2.29 -25.55
C ASP A 325 5.90 1.76 -24.15
N ILE A 326 6.83 2.43 -23.45
CA ILE A 326 7.15 2.12 -22.05
C ILE A 326 5.92 2.27 -21.16
N ILE A 327 5.11 3.33 -21.32
CA ILE A 327 3.88 3.52 -20.53
C ILE A 327 2.87 2.40 -20.81
N VAL A 328 2.71 2.02 -22.08
CA VAL A 328 1.84 0.89 -22.45
C VAL A 328 2.31 -0.41 -21.79
N PHE A 329 3.62 -0.67 -21.77
CA PHE A 329 4.17 -1.79 -21.02
C PHE A 329 3.91 -1.66 -19.51
N LEU A 330 4.19 -0.52 -18.89
CA LEU A 330 3.98 -0.31 -17.44
C LEU A 330 2.52 -0.56 -17.02
N ASN A 331 1.55 -0.27 -17.89
CA ASN A 331 0.13 -0.57 -17.64
C ASN A 331 -0.12 -2.09 -17.52
N THR A 332 0.69 -2.94 -18.18
CA THR A 332 0.60 -4.41 -18.05
C THR A 332 0.99 -4.92 -16.67
N LEU A 333 1.63 -4.10 -15.83
CA LEU A 333 2.03 -4.43 -14.45
C LEU A 333 0.88 -4.23 -13.43
N THR A 334 -0.31 -3.81 -13.89
CA THR A 334 -1.48 -3.65 -13.03
C THR A 334 -2.13 -5.01 -12.75
N ASP A 335 -2.29 -5.32 -11.47
CA ASP A 335 -2.92 -6.54 -10.99
C ASP A 335 -4.36 -6.27 -10.57
N TYR A 336 -5.28 -6.46 -11.49
CA TYR A 336 -6.71 -6.23 -11.27
C TYR A 336 -7.38 -7.30 -10.39
N GLU A 337 -6.78 -8.48 -10.23
CA GLU A 337 -7.27 -9.50 -9.30
C GLU A 337 -6.97 -9.08 -7.87
N PHE A 338 -5.75 -8.61 -7.62
CA PHE A 338 -5.29 -8.12 -6.32
C PHE A 338 -6.16 -6.98 -5.76
N ILE A 339 -6.41 -5.93 -6.56
CA ILE A 339 -7.18 -4.75 -6.08
C ILE A 339 -8.66 -5.04 -5.85
N LYS A 340 -9.18 -6.15 -6.34
CA LYS A 340 -10.56 -6.62 -6.16
C LYS A 340 -10.69 -7.74 -5.15
N ASP A 341 -9.59 -8.19 -4.55
CA ASP A 341 -9.60 -9.29 -3.59
C ASP A 341 -10.23 -8.83 -2.26
N GLU A 342 -11.41 -9.36 -1.97
CA GLU A 342 -12.19 -9.04 -0.77
C GLU A 342 -11.44 -9.38 0.54
N ARG A 343 -10.46 -10.29 0.48
CA ARG A 343 -9.63 -10.60 1.65
C ARG A 343 -8.86 -9.39 2.15
N PHE A 344 -8.56 -8.45 1.25
CA PHE A 344 -7.79 -7.24 1.57
C PHE A 344 -8.68 -6.00 1.78
N ALA A 345 -9.97 -6.09 1.52
CA ALA A 345 -10.89 -4.97 1.72
C ALA A 345 -11.16 -4.69 3.21
N ASP A 346 -11.73 -3.53 3.51
CA ASP A 346 -12.19 -3.21 4.86
C ASP A 346 -13.24 -4.22 5.31
N PRO A 347 -13.06 -4.91 6.45
CA PRO A 347 -14.01 -5.91 6.94
C PRO A 347 -15.34 -5.33 7.41
N ASN A 348 -15.46 -4.01 7.49
CA ASN A 348 -16.68 -3.32 7.95
C ASN A 348 -17.57 -2.81 6.80
N PHE A 349 -17.17 -3.04 5.53
CA PHE A 349 -17.91 -2.67 4.31
C PHE A 349 -18.43 -3.89 3.56
#